data_4e9b16a2ee65614a6cb1910e5baf614d
#
_entry.id   4e9b16a2ee65614a6cb1910e5baf614d
#
_cell.length_a   1.000
_cell.length_b   1.000
_cell.length_c   1.000
_cell.angle_alpha   90.00
_cell.angle_beta   90.00
_cell.angle_gamma   90.00
#
_symmetry.space_group_name_H-M   'P 1'
#
loop_
_entity.id
_entity.type
_entity.pdbx_description
1 polymer ?
#
loop_
_entity_poly.entity_id
_entity_poly.type
_entity_poly.pdbx_seq_one_letter_code
_entity_poly.pdbx_strand_id
1 'polypeptide(L)'
;MTPEIAEYHRAMLMVGLQDRFYRDFDTALENENPLSDLMLSLCTCVSDVNQVISILHEYTLDHKINEQKVYDLILDDIRSRYLNGELSRTQVVSTLYSILQCLDKFWDDPWHQFSYLTYDLELWEDGLIAEEVFIKCFDAWFFRGEHLSAWDLQRELNNRTNKPKKITI
;
A
#
# COMPACT_ATOMS: atom_id res chain seq x y z
N MET A 1 14.21 14.26 9.44
CA MET A 1 13.34 13.45 8.52
C MET A 1 13.93 13.48 7.11
N THR A 2 14.06 12.32 6.40
CA THR A 2 14.53 12.31 4.98
C THR A 2 13.37 12.58 4.02
N PRO A 3 13.64 13.01 2.77
CA PRO A 3 12.59 13.26 1.79
C PRO A 3 11.70 12.03 1.51
N GLU A 4 12.28 10.83 1.48
CA GLU A 4 11.51 9.59 1.28
C GLU A 4 10.61 9.27 2.47
N ILE A 5 11.06 9.51 3.69
CA ILE A 5 10.23 9.34 4.90
C ILE A 5 9.11 10.38 4.92
N ALA A 6 9.38 11.62 4.50
CA ALA A 6 8.37 12.66 4.40
C ALA A 6 7.29 12.29 3.37
N GLU A 7 7.69 11.80 2.18
CA GLU A 7 6.76 11.36 1.14
C GLU A 7 5.95 10.14 1.57
N TYR A 8 6.60 9.16 2.23
CA TYR A 8 5.91 8.01 2.83
C TYR A 8 4.83 8.48 3.82
N HIS A 9 5.17 9.37 4.78
CA HIS A 9 4.19 9.88 5.73
C HIS A 9 3.07 10.66 5.06
N ARG A 10 3.38 11.48 4.05
CA ARG A 10 2.39 12.20 3.26
C ARG A 10 1.37 11.23 2.64
N ALA A 11 1.84 10.19 1.96
CA ALA A 11 0.98 9.16 1.36
C ALA A 11 0.08 8.46 2.39
N MET A 12 0.65 8.06 3.54
CA MET A 12 -0.09 7.38 4.59
C MET A 12 -1.13 8.28 5.26
N LEU A 13 -0.81 9.56 5.49
CA LEU A 13 -1.75 10.56 6.03
C LEU A 13 -2.93 10.79 5.08
N MET A 14 -2.70 10.85 3.76
CA MET A 14 -3.74 11.04 2.75
C MET A 14 -4.79 9.92 2.75
N VAL A 15 -4.41 8.71 3.18
CA VAL A 15 -5.33 7.57 3.30
C VAL A 15 -5.77 7.29 4.75
N GLY A 16 -5.50 8.21 5.68
CA GLY A 16 -5.96 8.15 7.07
C GLY A 16 -5.13 7.25 8.00
N LEU A 17 -3.98 6.76 7.56
CA LEU A 17 -3.07 5.92 8.36
C LEU A 17 -2.00 6.78 9.04
N GLN A 18 -2.40 7.51 10.07
CA GLN A 18 -1.62 8.60 10.66
C GLN A 18 -0.81 8.22 11.92
N ASP A 19 -1.07 7.08 12.55
CA ASP A 19 -0.49 6.68 13.84
C ASP A 19 1.04 6.58 13.82
N ARG A 20 1.62 6.11 12.71
CA ARG A 20 3.07 6.02 12.56
C ARG A 20 3.72 7.38 12.38
N PHE A 21 3.07 8.30 11.66
CA PHE A 21 3.55 9.68 11.54
C PHE A 21 3.74 10.32 12.91
N TYR A 22 2.74 10.24 13.79
CA TYR A 22 2.83 10.86 15.11
C TYR A 22 3.93 10.25 15.98
N ARG A 23 4.11 8.92 15.95
CA ARG A 23 5.21 8.26 16.68
C ARG A 23 6.58 8.68 16.18
N ASP A 24 6.76 8.72 14.88
CA ASP A 24 8.03 9.10 14.25
C ASP A 24 8.32 10.60 14.47
N PHE A 25 7.27 11.44 14.45
CA PHE A 25 7.35 12.86 14.76
C PHE A 25 7.80 13.09 16.21
N ASP A 26 7.17 12.45 17.18
CA ASP A 26 7.56 12.55 18.60
C ASP A 26 8.99 12.08 18.81
N THR A 27 9.38 10.97 18.20
CA THR A 27 10.75 10.44 18.24
C THR A 27 11.77 11.43 17.65
N ALA A 28 11.40 12.10 16.55
CA ALA A 28 12.28 13.10 15.95
C ALA A 28 12.43 14.33 16.85
N LEU A 29 11.35 14.79 17.50
CA LEU A 29 11.40 15.90 18.45
C LEU A 29 12.35 15.64 19.63
N GLU A 30 12.41 14.38 20.10
CA GLU A 30 13.29 14.00 21.20
C GLU A 30 14.78 13.92 20.80
N ASN A 31 15.05 13.59 19.54
CA ASN A 31 16.40 13.25 19.08
C ASN A 31 17.07 14.33 18.20
N GLU A 32 16.32 15.25 17.61
CA GLU A 32 16.90 16.33 16.80
C GLU A 32 17.23 17.56 17.68
N ASN A 33 18.50 17.96 17.69
CA ASN A 33 18.94 19.19 18.34
C ASN A 33 20.13 19.83 17.60
N PRO A 34 19.97 21.00 16.95
CA PRO A 34 18.71 21.76 16.82
C PRO A 34 17.69 21.09 15.89
N LEU A 35 16.41 21.44 16.05
CA LEU A 35 15.35 20.98 15.14
C LEU A 35 15.56 21.55 13.74
N SER A 36 15.33 20.71 12.73
CA SER A 36 15.31 21.14 11.32
C SER A 36 14.14 22.08 11.02
N ASP A 37 14.25 22.87 9.95
CA ASP A 37 13.18 23.80 9.52
C ASP A 37 11.86 23.04 9.23
N LEU A 38 11.95 21.83 8.68
CA LEU A 38 10.79 20.96 8.48
C LEU A 38 10.12 20.63 9.82
N MET A 39 10.90 20.19 10.82
CA MET A 39 10.35 19.85 12.14
C MET A 39 9.73 21.07 12.83
N LEU A 40 10.36 22.24 12.75
CA LEU A 40 9.80 23.49 13.28
C LEU A 40 8.46 23.83 12.62
N SER A 41 8.35 23.69 11.30
CA SER A 41 7.10 23.93 10.56
C SER A 41 6.01 22.95 10.99
N LEU A 42 6.31 21.66 11.11
CA LEU A 42 5.38 20.64 11.56
C LEU A 42 4.88 20.88 13.00
N CYS A 43 5.75 21.34 13.91
CA CYS A 43 5.35 21.68 15.29
C CYS A 43 4.21 22.71 15.37
N THR A 44 4.11 23.63 14.38
CA THR A 44 3.09 24.67 14.40
C THR A 44 1.70 24.18 13.97
N CYS A 45 1.62 23.02 13.30
CA CYS A 45 0.37 22.54 12.69
C CYS A 45 0.10 21.04 12.88
N VAL A 46 0.82 20.35 13.74
CA VAL A 46 0.75 18.89 13.90
C VAL A 46 -0.67 18.36 14.19
N SER A 47 -1.55 19.18 14.74
CA SER A 47 -2.96 18.83 14.98
C SER A 47 -3.86 18.97 13.75
N ASP A 48 -3.37 19.61 12.68
CA ASP A 48 -4.11 19.78 11.41
C ASP A 48 -3.47 18.91 10.31
N VAL A 49 -4.03 17.74 10.10
CA VAL A 49 -3.52 16.75 9.14
C VAL A 49 -3.38 17.32 7.74
N ASN A 50 -4.30 18.20 7.29
CA ASN A 50 -4.21 18.79 5.95
C ASN A 50 -3.03 19.75 5.84
N GLN A 51 -2.76 20.54 6.88
CA GLN A 51 -1.57 21.41 6.90
C GLN A 51 -0.29 20.57 6.95
N VAL A 52 -0.26 19.49 7.73
CA VAL A 52 0.88 18.55 7.76
C VAL A 52 1.15 17.99 6.37
N ILE A 53 0.11 17.49 5.67
CA ILE A 53 0.22 16.98 4.29
C ILE A 53 0.81 18.04 3.35
N SER A 54 0.34 19.31 3.44
CA SER A 54 0.84 20.38 2.60
C SER A 54 2.32 20.70 2.85
N ILE A 55 2.74 20.77 4.12
CA ILE A 55 4.15 21.02 4.48
C ILE A 55 5.05 19.86 4.01
N LEU A 56 4.62 18.62 4.20
CA LEU A 56 5.36 17.46 3.70
C LEU A 56 5.48 17.48 2.18
N HIS A 57 4.40 17.85 1.48
CA HIS A 57 4.41 18.01 0.02
C HIS A 57 5.39 19.08 -0.45
N GLU A 58 5.33 20.28 0.10
CA GLU A 58 6.26 21.36 -0.22
C GLU A 58 7.72 20.94 0.01
N TYR A 59 7.99 20.29 1.15
CA TYR A 59 9.32 19.78 1.44
C TYR A 59 9.79 18.76 0.40
N THR A 60 8.92 17.85 -0.07
CA THR A 60 9.29 16.82 -1.03
C THR A 60 9.48 17.37 -2.44
N LEU A 61 8.81 18.48 -2.84
CA LEU A 61 9.01 19.12 -4.14
C LEU A 61 10.44 19.67 -4.32
N ASP A 62 11.08 20.11 -3.25
CA ASP A 62 12.42 20.70 -3.29
C ASP A 62 13.54 19.64 -3.26
N HIS A 63 13.19 18.33 -3.20
CA HIS A 63 14.15 17.26 -3.04
C HIS A 63 14.00 16.17 -4.10
N LYS A 64 15.11 15.56 -4.48
CA LYS A 64 15.08 14.35 -5.31
C LYS A 64 14.70 13.16 -4.45
N ILE A 65 13.56 12.52 -4.75
CA ILE A 65 13.04 11.37 -4.03
C ILE A 65 13.43 10.07 -4.74
N ASN A 66 13.81 9.07 -3.95
CA ASN A 66 13.93 7.70 -4.42
C ASN A 66 12.55 7.02 -4.35
N GLU A 67 11.84 6.98 -5.46
CA GLU A 67 10.47 6.41 -5.57
C GLU A 67 10.40 4.94 -5.11
N GLN A 68 11.41 4.13 -5.46
CA GLN A 68 11.46 2.74 -5.02
C GLN A 68 11.52 2.62 -3.49
N LYS A 69 12.29 3.48 -2.85
CA LYS A 69 12.39 3.48 -1.38
C LYS A 69 11.07 3.89 -0.71
N VAL A 70 10.36 4.86 -1.27
CA VAL A 70 9.02 5.26 -0.76
C VAL A 70 8.03 4.11 -0.93
N TYR A 71 8.01 3.48 -2.12
CA TYR A 71 7.18 2.32 -2.41
C TYR A 71 7.43 1.18 -1.40
N ASP A 72 8.70 0.84 -1.15
CA ASP A 72 9.09 -0.21 -0.21
C ASP A 72 8.62 0.12 1.23
N LEU A 73 8.79 1.38 1.68
CA LEU A 73 8.32 1.83 3.01
C LEU A 73 6.81 1.68 3.17
N ILE A 74 6.03 2.07 2.16
CA ILE A 74 4.57 1.93 2.16
C ILE A 74 4.19 0.45 2.22
N LEU A 75 4.78 -0.37 1.34
CA LEU A 75 4.45 -1.79 1.26
C LEU A 75 4.78 -2.53 2.56
N ASP A 76 5.90 -2.23 3.18
CA ASP A 76 6.32 -2.83 4.45
C ASP A 76 5.39 -2.43 5.61
N ASP A 77 4.94 -1.17 5.67
CA ASP A 77 3.99 -0.73 6.69
C ASP A 77 2.61 -1.40 6.50
N ILE A 78 2.10 -1.44 5.29
CA ILE A 78 0.84 -2.11 4.97
C ILE A 78 0.92 -3.62 5.25
N ARG A 79 2.06 -4.28 4.95
CA ARG A 79 2.29 -5.69 5.32
C ARG A 79 2.27 -5.89 6.83
N SER A 80 2.94 -5.02 7.57
CA SER A 80 2.94 -5.07 9.04
C SER A 80 1.53 -4.97 9.61
N ARG A 81 0.73 -4.02 9.12
CA ARG A 81 -0.67 -3.83 9.54
C ARG A 81 -1.55 -5.04 9.20
N TYR A 82 -1.36 -5.61 8.03
CA TYR A 82 -2.07 -6.82 7.63
C TYR A 82 -1.72 -8.02 8.53
N LEU A 83 -0.43 -8.24 8.80
CA LEU A 83 0.04 -9.33 9.66
C LEU A 83 -0.41 -9.17 11.11
N ASN A 84 -0.57 -7.94 11.59
CA ASN A 84 -1.09 -7.62 12.91
C ASN A 84 -2.63 -7.71 12.98
N GLY A 85 -3.31 -7.96 11.87
CA GLY A 85 -4.78 -8.03 11.82
C GLY A 85 -5.47 -6.65 11.85
N GLU A 86 -4.73 -5.56 11.63
CA GLU A 86 -5.27 -4.20 11.56
C GLU A 86 -6.01 -3.94 10.24
N LEU A 87 -5.59 -4.62 9.16
CA LEU A 87 -6.20 -4.55 7.84
C LEU A 87 -6.59 -5.94 7.33
N SER A 88 -7.77 -6.07 6.75
CA SER A 88 -8.16 -7.24 5.95
C SER A 88 -7.55 -7.19 4.55
N ARG A 89 -7.60 -8.30 3.77
CA ARG A 89 -7.12 -8.33 2.38
C ARG A 89 -7.76 -7.25 1.52
N THR A 90 -9.07 -7.12 1.59
CA THR A 90 -9.81 -6.11 0.81
C THR A 90 -9.40 -4.68 1.21
N GLN A 91 -9.21 -4.42 2.51
CA GLN A 91 -8.72 -3.12 2.99
C GLN A 91 -7.29 -2.84 2.52
N VAL A 92 -6.41 -3.85 2.48
CA VAL A 92 -5.06 -3.69 1.91
C VAL A 92 -5.14 -3.24 0.46
N VAL A 93 -5.93 -3.95 -0.38
CA VAL A 93 -6.08 -3.60 -1.80
C VAL A 93 -6.66 -2.20 -1.97
N SER A 94 -7.74 -1.87 -1.26
CA SER A 94 -8.37 -0.54 -1.32
C SER A 94 -7.42 0.57 -0.86
N THR A 95 -6.62 0.32 0.20
CA THR A 95 -5.65 1.30 0.71
C THR A 95 -4.53 1.55 -0.29
N LEU A 96 -3.94 0.50 -0.85
CA LEU A 96 -2.88 0.62 -1.87
C LEU A 96 -3.39 1.36 -3.11
N TYR A 97 -4.61 1.06 -3.55
CA TYR A 97 -5.23 1.78 -4.67
C TYR A 97 -5.50 3.25 -4.34
N SER A 98 -5.98 3.56 -3.13
CA SER A 98 -6.17 4.95 -2.68
C SER A 98 -4.86 5.73 -2.63
N ILE A 99 -3.77 5.10 -2.18
CA ILE A 99 -2.42 5.71 -2.21
C ILE A 99 -2.02 6.03 -3.66
N LEU A 100 -2.22 5.07 -4.58
CA LEU A 100 -1.93 5.24 -6.00
C LEU A 100 -2.69 6.44 -6.59
N GLN A 101 -3.99 6.58 -6.25
CA GLN A 101 -4.82 7.72 -6.66
C GLN A 101 -4.32 9.04 -6.06
N CYS A 102 -4.02 9.06 -4.76
CA CYS A 102 -3.58 10.27 -4.06
C CYS A 102 -2.23 10.79 -4.55
N LEU A 103 -1.34 9.89 -4.98
CA LEU A 103 -0.01 10.24 -5.51
C LEU A 103 -0.01 10.52 -7.02
N ASP A 104 -1.12 10.24 -7.73
CA ASP A 104 -1.24 10.32 -9.20
C ASP A 104 -0.15 9.52 -9.95
N LYS A 105 0.12 8.28 -9.45
CA LYS A 105 1.23 7.43 -9.90
C LYS A 105 0.78 6.18 -10.67
N PHE A 106 -0.38 6.21 -11.34
CA PHE A 106 -0.98 5.04 -11.98
C PHE A 106 -0.11 4.34 -13.02
N TRP A 107 0.75 5.09 -13.70
CA TRP A 107 1.53 4.60 -14.84
C TRP A 107 3.02 4.52 -14.57
N ASP A 108 3.46 4.94 -13.38
CA ASP A 108 4.86 4.98 -13.01
C ASP A 108 5.31 3.67 -12.36
N ASP A 109 6.50 3.19 -12.72
CA ASP A 109 7.16 2.11 -11.98
C ASP A 109 7.73 2.66 -10.65
N PRO A 110 7.59 1.92 -9.54
CA PRO A 110 6.93 0.61 -9.37
C PRO A 110 5.42 0.68 -9.04
N TRP A 111 4.86 1.87 -8.95
CA TRP A 111 3.54 2.18 -8.39
C TRP A 111 2.39 1.46 -9.08
N HIS A 112 2.44 1.32 -10.43
CA HIS A 112 1.38 0.65 -11.19
C HIS A 112 1.08 -0.77 -10.71
N GLN A 113 2.02 -1.41 -10.01
CA GLN A 113 1.84 -2.76 -9.46
C GLN A 113 0.71 -2.82 -8.43
N PHE A 114 0.39 -1.73 -7.74
CA PHE A 114 -0.74 -1.68 -6.81
C PHE A 114 -2.09 -1.86 -7.51
N SER A 115 -2.19 -1.52 -8.80
CA SER A 115 -3.42 -1.69 -9.58
C SER A 115 -3.75 -3.15 -9.90
N TYR A 116 -2.77 -4.05 -9.93
CA TYR A 116 -3.02 -5.46 -10.27
C TYR A 116 -3.96 -6.13 -9.27
N LEU A 117 -3.76 -5.90 -7.97
CA LEU A 117 -4.64 -6.46 -6.94
C LEU A 117 -6.06 -5.90 -6.99
N THR A 118 -6.22 -4.65 -7.43
CA THR A 118 -7.55 -4.04 -7.57
C THR A 118 -8.36 -4.75 -8.62
N TYR A 119 -7.75 -5.07 -9.77
CA TYR A 119 -8.41 -5.83 -10.82
C TYR A 119 -8.82 -7.24 -10.35
N ASP A 120 -7.94 -7.94 -9.64
CA ASP A 120 -8.24 -9.27 -9.11
C ASP A 120 -9.35 -9.22 -8.04
N LEU A 121 -9.39 -8.16 -7.22
CA LEU A 121 -10.47 -7.92 -6.24
C LEU A 121 -11.81 -7.70 -6.96
N GLU A 122 -11.87 -6.85 -7.98
CA GLU A 122 -13.08 -6.60 -8.78
C GLU A 122 -13.59 -7.89 -9.43
N LEU A 123 -12.71 -8.70 -10.02
CA LEU A 123 -13.09 -10.00 -10.59
C LEU A 123 -13.72 -10.94 -9.55
N TRP A 124 -13.22 -10.93 -8.33
CA TRP A 124 -13.81 -11.74 -7.27
C TRP A 124 -15.15 -11.17 -6.78
N GLU A 125 -15.25 -9.87 -6.56
CA GLU A 125 -16.49 -9.21 -6.13
C GLU A 125 -17.62 -9.37 -7.17
N ASP A 126 -17.28 -9.36 -8.46
CA ASP A 126 -18.20 -9.63 -9.57
C ASP A 126 -18.54 -11.12 -9.74
N GLY A 127 -17.94 -12.01 -8.94
CA GLY A 127 -18.17 -13.46 -9.00
C GLY A 127 -17.56 -14.14 -10.23
N LEU A 128 -16.63 -13.49 -10.93
CA LEU A 128 -15.96 -14.01 -12.13
C LEU A 128 -14.82 -14.97 -11.79
N ILE A 129 -14.23 -14.82 -10.61
CA ILE A 129 -13.25 -15.76 -10.06
C ILE A 129 -13.67 -16.20 -8.65
N ALA A 130 -13.20 -17.39 -8.24
CA ALA A 130 -13.42 -17.90 -6.90
C ALA A 130 -12.54 -17.16 -5.86
N GLU A 131 -13.02 -17.08 -4.62
CA GLU A 131 -12.27 -16.46 -3.52
C GLU A 131 -10.87 -17.06 -3.35
N GLU A 132 -10.72 -18.40 -3.50
CA GLU A 132 -9.42 -19.07 -3.40
C GLU A 132 -8.43 -18.63 -4.48
N VAL A 133 -8.93 -18.20 -5.65
CA VAL A 133 -8.10 -17.66 -6.75
C VAL A 133 -7.62 -16.27 -6.37
N PHE A 134 -8.53 -15.41 -5.89
CA PHE A 134 -8.17 -14.07 -5.39
C PHE A 134 -7.12 -14.15 -4.27
N ILE A 135 -7.34 -15.02 -3.27
CA ILE A 135 -6.39 -15.23 -2.18
C ILE A 135 -5.00 -15.62 -2.71
N LYS A 136 -4.93 -16.54 -3.68
CA LYS A 136 -3.64 -16.96 -4.27
C LYS A 136 -2.93 -15.82 -5.01
N CYS A 137 -3.66 -15.02 -5.79
CA CYS A 137 -3.11 -13.85 -6.47
C CYS A 137 -2.59 -12.83 -5.46
N PHE A 138 -3.40 -12.51 -4.46
CA PHE A 138 -3.03 -11.62 -3.36
C PHE A 138 -1.77 -12.09 -2.65
N ASP A 139 -1.72 -13.33 -2.16
CA ASP A 139 -0.58 -13.85 -1.41
C ASP A 139 0.70 -13.94 -2.27
N ALA A 140 0.57 -14.27 -3.57
CA ALA A 140 1.69 -14.30 -4.50
C ALA A 140 2.30 -12.91 -4.68
N TRP A 141 1.47 -11.91 -4.98
CA TRP A 141 1.98 -10.57 -5.19
C TRP A 141 2.40 -9.90 -3.87
N PHE A 142 1.55 -9.92 -2.86
CA PHE A 142 1.74 -9.16 -1.63
C PHE A 142 2.96 -9.62 -0.82
N PHE A 143 3.22 -10.92 -0.78
CA PHE A 143 4.36 -11.47 -0.01
C PHE A 143 5.60 -11.79 -0.84
N ARG A 144 5.43 -12.06 -2.15
CA ARG A 144 6.54 -12.51 -3.00
C ARG A 144 6.83 -11.62 -4.19
N GLY A 145 6.00 -10.61 -4.46
CA GLY A 145 6.11 -9.76 -5.64
C GLY A 145 5.82 -10.49 -6.96
N GLU A 146 5.13 -11.64 -6.90
CA GLU A 146 4.84 -12.48 -8.07
C GLU A 146 3.44 -12.17 -8.60
N HIS A 147 3.34 -11.72 -9.84
CA HIS A 147 2.05 -11.52 -10.50
C HIS A 147 1.55 -12.83 -11.12
N LEU A 148 0.41 -13.34 -10.63
CA LEU A 148 -0.29 -14.51 -11.17
C LEU A 148 -1.49 -14.06 -12.01
N SER A 149 -1.78 -14.80 -13.08
CA SER A 149 -3.00 -14.59 -13.87
C SER A 149 -4.21 -15.22 -13.16
N ALA A 150 -5.12 -14.37 -12.65
CA ALA A 150 -6.35 -14.84 -12.01
C ALA A 150 -7.21 -15.69 -12.97
N TRP A 151 -7.27 -15.32 -14.26
CA TRP A 151 -8.00 -16.08 -15.28
C TRP A 151 -7.43 -17.46 -15.53
N ASP A 152 -6.10 -17.63 -15.54
CA ASP A 152 -5.47 -18.93 -15.74
C ASP A 152 -5.69 -19.84 -14.53
N LEU A 153 -5.56 -19.29 -13.31
CA LEU A 153 -5.87 -20.01 -12.09
C LEU A 153 -7.35 -20.44 -12.01
N GLN A 154 -8.28 -19.56 -12.40
CA GLN A 154 -9.70 -19.89 -12.44
C GLN A 154 -9.99 -20.98 -13.47
N ARG A 155 -9.35 -20.94 -14.64
CA ARG A 155 -9.49 -21.99 -15.67
C ARG A 155 -8.97 -23.34 -15.17
N GLU A 156 -7.83 -23.36 -14.47
CA GLU A 156 -7.29 -24.56 -13.86
C GLU A 156 -8.24 -25.15 -12.81
N LEU A 157 -8.81 -24.29 -11.96
CA LEU A 157 -9.78 -24.69 -10.95
C LEU A 157 -11.00 -25.36 -11.59
N ASN A 158 -11.59 -24.72 -12.62
CA ASN A 158 -12.73 -25.27 -13.35
C ASN A 158 -12.43 -26.61 -14.00
N ASN A 159 -11.23 -26.81 -14.54
CA ASN A 159 -10.79 -28.07 -15.13
C ASN A 159 -10.61 -29.19 -14.10
N ARG A 160 -10.25 -28.87 -12.86
CA ARG A 160 -10.14 -29.85 -11.77
C ARG A 160 -11.51 -30.29 -11.26
N THR A 161 -12.45 -29.38 -11.15
CA THR A 161 -13.82 -29.64 -10.66
C THR A 161 -14.65 -30.42 -11.68
N ASN A 162 -14.39 -30.25 -12.97
CA ASN A 162 -15.11 -30.92 -14.07
C ASN A 162 -14.52 -32.30 -14.47
N LYS A 163 -13.45 -32.79 -13.82
CA LYS A 163 -12.98 -34.16 -14.08
C LYS A 163 -13.98 -35.14 -13.51
N PRO A 164 -14.57 -36.06 -14.34
CA PRO A 164 -15.46 -37.08 -13.84
C PRO A 164 -14.73 -37.93 -12.78
N LYS A 165 -15.34 -38.11 -11.61
CA LYS A 165 -14.84 -39.07 -10.61
C LYS A 165 -14.75 -40.43 -11.30
N LYS A 166 -13.53 -40.98 -11.45
CA LYS A 166 -13.36 -42.36 -11.89
C LYS A 166 -14.10 -43.24 -10.87
N ILE A 167 -15.26 -43.78 -11.28
CA ILE A 167 -15.93 -44.81 -10.54
C ILE A 167 -15.05 -46.07 -10.70
N THR A 168 -14.31 -46.42 -9.66
CA THR A 168 -13.64 -47.69 -9.59
C THR A 168 -14.73 -48.74 -9.29
N ILE A 169 -15.07 -49.54 -10.27
CA ILE A 169 -15.95 -50.72 -10.14
C ILE A 169 -15.14 -51.85 -9.56
#